data_04676d408b423c2626d3a6cebd9df3d5
#
_entry.id   04676d408b423c2626d3a6cebd9df3d5
#
_cell.length_a   1.000
_cell.length_b   1.000
_cell.length_c   1.000
_cell.angle_alpha   90.00
_cell.angle_beta   90.00
_cell.angle_gamma   90.00
#
_symmetry.space_group_name_H-M   'P 1'
#
loop_
_entity.id
_entity.type
_entity.pdbx_description
1 polymer ?
#
loop_
_entity_poly.entity_id
_entity_poly.type
_entity_poly.pdbx_seq_one_letter_code
_entity_poly.pdbx_strand_id
1 'polypeptide(L)'
;MILLSQEVEPSDISKMVALEPNRTAEKGLPVREGATPHTQPQHNLWQLHSKADPVNSRIEDQFQGLKDAIGDSYGKISALPPEIKCICKCVVYSDKPLPDLSFSPEQLTFLSDMNATLEIAIFSFNNEE
;
A
#
# COMPACT_ATOMS: atom_id res chain seq x y z
N MET A 1 1.32 -1.84 -0.31
CA MET A 1 2.05 -0.86 0.53
C MET A 1 2.13 0.47 -0.20
N ILE A 2 1.80 1.52 0.50
CA ILE A 2 1.80 2.88 -0.04
C ILE A 2 2.77 3.72 0.76
N LEU A 3 3.62 4.46 0.05
CA LEU A 3 4.52 5.43 0.68
C LEU A 3 4.10 6.81 0.21
N LEU A 4 3.84 7.70 1.15
CA LEU A 4 3.38 9.06 0.87
C LEU A 4 4.37 10.08 1.41
N SER A 5 4.65 11.11 0.62
CA SER A 5 5.52 12.20 1.05
C SER A 5 5.09 13.52 0.43
N GLN A 6 5.27 14.61 1.17
CA GLN A 6 5.06 15.94 0.64
C GLN A 6 6.27 16.44 -0.16
N GLU A 7 7.47 16.02 0.25
CA GLU A 7 8.70 16.59 -0.29
C GLU A 7 9.52 15.62 -1.13
N VAL A 8 9.45 14.32 -0.85
CA VAL A 8 10.30 13.34 -1.52
C VAL A 8 9.58 12.81 -2.76
N GLU A 9 10.23 12.92 -3.91
CA GLU A 9 9.64 12.44 -5.17
C GLU A 9 9.65 10.93 -5.26
N PRO A 10 8.70 10.34 -6.00
CA PRO A 10 8.64 8.87 -6.12
C PRO A 10 9.93 8.24 -6.65
N SER A 11 10.63 8.89 -7.56
CA SER A 11 11.88 8.36 -8.09
C SER A 11 12.95 8.27 -7.01
N ASP A 12 12.95 9.22 -6.07
CA ASP A 12 13.91 9.19 -4.96
C ASP A 12 13.53 8.11 -3.96
N ILE A 13 12.23 7.90 -3.75
CA ILE A 13 11.77 6.80 -2.89
C ILE A 13 12.23 5.46 -3.46
N SER A 14 12.12 5.27 -4.78
CA SER A 14 12.60 4.04 -5.41
C SER A 14 14.07 3.78 -5.12
N LYS A 15 14.88 4.84 -5.15
CA LYS A 15 16.30 4.71 -4.84
C LYS A 15 16.53 4.37 -3.38
N MET A 16 15.78 4.99 -2.49
CA MET A 16 15.91 4.75 -1.05
C MET A 16 15.60 3.32 -0.67
N VAL A 17 14.55 2.75 -1.28
CA VAL A 17 14.12 1.39 -0.92
C VAL A 17 14.66 0.33 -1.86
N ALA A 18 15.28 0.71 -2.97
CA ALA A 18 15.84 -0.20 -3.98
C ALA A 18 14.77 -1.15 -4.55
N LEU A 19 13.60 -0.60 -4.85
CA LEU A 19 12.48 -1.36 -5.41
C LEU A 19 11.84 -0.54 -6.51
N GLU A 20 11.21 -1.24 -7.45
CA GLU A 20 10.41 -0.62 -8.49
C GLU A 20 8.94 -0.63 -8.07
N PRO A 21 8.27 0.52 -8.11
CA PRO A 21 6.87 0.58 -7.71
C PRO A 21 5.96 0.05 -8.80
N ASN A 22 4.76 -0.36 -8.41
CA ASN A 22 3.71 -0.69 -9.36
C ASN A 22 3.00 0.56 -9.85
N ARG A 23 3.00 1.61 -9.04
CA ARG A 23 2.33 2.85 -9.39
C ARG A 23 2.96 4.01 -8.64
N THR A 24 3.04 5.17 -9.32
CA THR A 24 3.46 6.41 -8.66
C THR A 24 2.54 7.54 -9.09
N ALA A 25 2.48 8.58 -8.29
CA ALA A 25 1.82 9.84 -8.64
C ALA A 25 2.58 10.97 -7.98
N GLU A 26 2.70 12.08 -8.69
CA GLU A 26 3.41 13.24 -8.16
C GLU A 26 2.41 14.28 -7.67
N LYS A 27 2.75 14.89 -6.55
CA LYS A 27 1.95 15.94 -5.95
C LYS A 27 1.74 17.08 -6.94
N GLY A 28 0.49 17.48 -7.09
CA GLY A 28 0.14 18.60 -7.94
C GLY A 28 0.05 18.32 -9.43
N LEU A 29 0.38 17.11 -9.86
CA LEU A 29 0.28 16.73 -11.26
C LEU A 29 -0.94 15.84 -11.49
N PRO A 30 -1.60 15.94 -12.66
CA PRO A 30 -2.74 15.09 -12.94
C PRO A 30 -2.33 13.61 -12.94
N VAL A 31 -3.18 12.77 -12.39
CA VAL A 31 -2.93 11.33 -12.36
C VAL A 31 -3.02 10.76 -13.77
N ARG A 32 -3.80 11.38 -14.62
CA ARG A 32 -3.96 10.97 -16.02
C ARG A 32 -4.25 12.20 -16.85
N GLU A 33 -4.03 12.06 -18.14
CA GLU A 33 -4.32 13.13 -19.09
C GLU A 33 -5.81 13.51 -19.02
N GLY A 34 -6.11 14.78 -19.01
CA GLY A 34 -7.47 15.26 -18.94
C GLY A 34 -8.09 15.31 -17.57
N ALA A 35 -7.34 14.93 -16.54
CA ALA A 35 -7.84 14.99 -15.17
C ALA A 35 -8.08 16.45 -14.75
N THR A 36 -9.14 16.66 -13.99
CA THR A 36 -9.45 17.99 -13.49
C THR A 36 -8.53 18.35 -12.32
N PRO A 37 -8.36 19.64 -12.02
CA PRO A 37 -7.45 20.05 -10.93
C PRO A 37 -7.78 19.42 -9.59
N HIS A 38 -9.05 19.20 -9.26
CA HIS A 38 -9.41 18.63 -7.96
C HIS A 38 -9.10 17.13 -7.86
N THR A 39 -8.66 16.48 -8.97
CA THR A 39 -8.23 15.11 -8.92
C THR A 39 -6.70 14.97 -8.83
N GLN A 40 -6.01 16.10 -8.71
CA GLN A 40 -4.56 16.08 -8.55
C GLN A 40 -4.17 15.55 -7.18
N PRO A 41 -3.11 14.74 -7.11
CA PRO A 41 -2.66 14.20 -5.82
C PRO A 41 -2.22 15.31 -4.86
N GLN A 42 -2.52 15.12 -3.60
CA GLN A 42 -2.09 16.03 -2.54
C GLN A 42 -0.72 15.66 -1.99
N HIS A 43 -0.23 14.47 -2.33
CA HIS A 43 1.05 13.94 -1.88
C HIS A 43 1.74 13.26 -3.05
N ASN A 44 3.06 13.15 -2.97
CA ASN A 44 3.78 12.22 -3.82
C ASN A 44 3.43 10.81 -3.33
N LEU A 45 3.11 9.94 -4.27
CA LEU A 45 2.65 8.59 -3.97
C LEU A 45 3.56 7.56 -4.63
N TRP A 46 3.94 6.55 -3.87
CA TRP A 46 4.72 5.41 -4.34
C TRP A 46 4.00 4.15 -3.83
N GLN A 47 3.68 3.23 -4.71
CA GLN A 47 2.83 2.10 -4.35
C GLN A 47 3.43 0.79 -4.84
N LEU A 48 3.52 -0.17 -3.94
CA LEU A 48 3.97 -1.53 -4.22
C LEU A 48 2.85 -2.50 -3.88
N HIS A 49 2.51 -3.37 -4.81
CA HIS A 49 1.44 -4.34 -4.62
C HIS A 49 1.99 -5.67 -4.11
N SER A 50 1.18 -6.35 -3.30
CA SER A 50 1.44 -7.73 -2.93
C SER A 50 1.44 -8.58 -4.21
N LYS A 51 2.26 -9.64 -4.23
CA LYS A 51 2.28 -10.57 -5.34
C LYS A 51 1.14 -11.58 -5.30
N ALA A 52 0.35 -11.58 -4.23
CA ALA A 52 -0.79 -12.48 -4.12
C ALA A 52 -1.93 -12.01 -5.02
N ASP A 53 -2.83 -12.94 -5.36
CA ASP A 53 -4.02 -12.63 -6.15
C ASP A 53 -4.87 -11.64 -5.35
N PRO A 54 -5.23 -10.48 -5.92
CA PRO A 54 -5.95 -9.45 -5.16
C PRO A 54 -7.37 -9.84 -4.77
N VAL A 55 -7.97 -10.83 -5.41
CA VAL A 55 -9.36 -11.17 -5.17
C VAL A 55 -9.51 -12.52 -4.46
N ASN A 56 -8.68 -13.49 -4.80
CA ASN A 56 -8.86 -14.87 -4.37
C ASN A 56 -7.91 -15.30 -3.25
N SER A 57 -7.20 -14.36 -2.65
CA SER A 57 -6.23 -14.67 -1.60
C SER A 57 -6.79 -14.36 -0.22
N ARG A 58 -6.31 -15.11 0.76
CA ARG A 58 -6.61 -14.82 2.16
C ARG A 58 -5.63 -13.77 2.67
N ILE A 59 -5.91 -13.24 3.88
CA ILE A 59 -5.07 -12.21 4.49
C ILE A 59 -3.62 -12.70 4.61
N GLU A 60 -3.43 -13.95 5.02
CA GLU A 60 -2.09 -14.52 5.16
C GLU A 60 -1.33 -14.49 3.84
N ASP A 61 -2.04 -14.81 2.75
CA ASP A 61 -1.44 -14.82 1.42
C ASP A 61 -1.08 -13.40 0.98
N GLN A 62 -1.92 -12.42 1.32
CA GLN A 62 -1.65 -11.02 0.99
C GLN A 62 -0.39 -10.53 1.71
N PHE A 63 -0.23 -10.86 2.99
CA PHE A 63 0.96 -10.51 3.74
C PHE A 63 2.20 -11.18 3.18
N GLN A 64 2.09 -12.48 2.87
CA GLN A 64 3.24 -13.18 2.31
C GLN A 64 3.62 -12.62 0.96
N GLY A 65 2.63 -12.30 0.12
CA GLY A 65 2.88 -11.69 -1.18
C GLY A 65 3.54 -10.33 -1.07
N LEU A 66 3.21 -9.56 -0.05
CA LEU A 66 3.86 -8.27 0.19
C LEU A 66 5.30 -8.48 0.65
N LYS A 67 5.53 -9.43 1.55
CA LYS A 67 6.90 -9.77 1.98
C LYS A 67 7.75 -10.20 0.79
N ASP A 68 7.18 -10.99 -0.12
CA ASP A 68 7.88 -11.43 -1.31
C ASP A 68 8.20 -10.26 -2.23
N ALA A 69 7.28 -9.30 -2.36
CA ALA A 69 7.50 -8.13 -3.20
C ALA A 69 8.59 -7.21 -2.61
N ILE A 70 8.62 -7.07 -1.30
CA ILE A 70 9.60 -6.25 -0.62
C ILE A 70 10.99 -6.89 -0.63
N GLY A 71 11.03 -8.21 -0.41
CA GLY A 71 12.29 -8.94 -0.42
C GLY A 71 13.30 -8.38 0.57
N ASP A 72 14.52 -8.15 0.08
CA ASP A 72 15.62 -7.70 0.93
C ASP A 72 15.53 -6.22 1.30
N SER A 73 14.56 -5.50 0.78
CA SER A 73 14.45 -4.06 1.04
C SER A 73 13.74 -3.72 2.34
N TYR A 74 13.34 -4.73 3.11
CA TYR A 74 12.62 -4.55 4.36
C TYR A 74 13.31 -3.55 5.30
N GLY A 75 14.61 -3.72 5.49
CA GLY A 75 15.39 -2.82 6.35
C GLY A 75 15.44 -1.40 5.82
N LYS A 76 15.45 -1.25 4.49
CA LYS A 76 15.47 0.08 3.88
C LYS A 76 14.15 0.81 4.10
N ILE A 77 13.04 0.07 4.06
CA ILE A 77 11.73 0.65 4.33
C ILE A 77 11.64 1.05 5.81
N SER A 78 12.13 0.21 6.69
CA SER A 78 12.14 0.50 8.14
C SER A 78 12.97 1.75 8.46
N ALA A 79 13.96 2.05 7.63
CA ALA A 79 14.87 3.17 7.85
C ALA A 79 14.45 4.45 7.14
N LEU A 80 13.29 4.47 6.49
CA LEU A 80 12.83 5.67 5.80
C LEU A 80 12.64 6.85 6.77
N PRO A 81 12.87 8.09 6.28
CA PRO A 81 12.65 9.26 7.13
C PRO A 81 11.19 9.33 7.59
N PRO A 82 10.93 9.89 8.77
CA PRO A 82 9.55 9.96 9.29
C PRO A 82 8.58 10.79 8.44
N GLU A 83 9.10 11.64 7.57
CA GLU A 83 8.25 12.41 6.67
C GLU A 83 7.64 11.55 5.57
N ILE A 84 8.17 10.37 5.32
CA ILE A 84 7.59 9.41 4.39
C ILE A 84 6.70 8.48 5.20
N LYS A 85 5.40 8.56 4.97
CA LYS A 85 4.43 7.73 5.67
C LYS A 85 4.23 6.42 4.94
N CYS A 86 4.27 5.33 5.69
CA CYS A 86 4.04 3.99 5.15
C CYS A 86 2.65 3.51 5.55
N ILE A 87 1.87 3.12 4.56
CA ILE A 87 0.51 2.62 4.78
C ILE A 87 0.40 1.28 4.08
N CYS A 88 0.03 0.26 4.84
CA CYS A 88 -0.29 -1.04 4.26
C CYS A 88 -1.81 -1.14 4.17
N LYS A 89 -2.32 -1.05 2.95
CA LYS A 89 -3.75 -1.07 2.72
C LYS A 89 -4.18 -2.49 2.36
N CYS A 90 -5.10 -3.01 3.15
CA CYS A 90 -5.68 -4.33 2.91
C CYS A 90 -7.06 -4.12 2.30
N VAL A 91 -7.27 -4.64 1.09
CA VAL A 91 -8.54 -4.52 0.41
C VAL A 91 -9.23 -5.87 0.47
N VAL A 92 -10.44 -5.89 0.99
CA VAL A 92 -11.21 -7.11 1.16
C VAL A 92 -12.48 -7.02 0.32
N TYR A 93 -12.69 -8.02 -0.52
CA TYR A 93 -13.91 -8.15 -1.31
C TYR A 93 -14.78 -9.23 -0.71
N SER A 94 -16.04 -8.92 -0.47
CA SER A 94 -16.96 -9.89 0.13
C SER A 94 -18.36 -9.70 -0.42
N ASP A 95 -19.03 -10.80 -0.72
CA ASP A 95 -20.43 -10.77 -1.12
C ASP A 95 -21.35 -11.19 0.03
N LYS A 96 -20.83 -11.27 1.24
CA LYS A 96 -21.50 -11.74 2.44
C LYS A 96 -21.30 -10.72 3.56
N PRO A 97 -21.90 -10.92 4.73
CA PRO A 97 -21.57 -10.08 5.88
C PRO A 97 -20.08 -10.02 6.12
N LEU A 98 -19.65 -9.02 6.84
CA LEU A 98 -18.24 -8.79 7.09
C LEU A 98 -17.51 -10.08 7.46
N PRO A 99 -16.41 -10.40 6.78
CA PRO A 99 -15.61 -11.56 7.14
C PRO A 99 -14.90 -11.32 8.46
N ASP A 100 -14.54 -12.40 9.13
CA ASP A 100 -13.67 -12.31 10.29
C ASP A 100 -12.28 -11.96 9.81
N LEU A 101 -11.74 -10.88 10.36
CA LEU A 101 -10.39 -10.45 10.04
C LEU A 101 -9.54 -10.63 11.28
N SER A 102 -8.45 -11.35 11.16
CA SER A 102 -7.52 -11.50 12.25
C SER A 102 -6.10 -11.35 11.74
N PHE A 103 -5.26 -10.78 12.56
CA PHE A 103 -3.87 -10.54 12.22
C PHE A 103 -3.00 -11.17 13.30
N SER A 104 -2.04 -11.97 12.86
CA SER A 104 -1.16 -12.68 13.79
C SER A 104 -0.15 -11.71 14.41
N PRO A 105 0.47 -12.09 15.55
CA PRO A 105 1.55 -11.29 16.11
C PRO A 105 2.68 -11.06 15.11
N GLU A 106 2.98 -12.04 14.26
CA GLU A 106 4.03 -11.89 13.25
C GLU A 106 3.66 -10.82 12.22
N GLN A 107 2.39 -10.79 11.80
CA GLN A 107 1.92 -9.78 10.85
C GLN A 107 1.95 -8.40 11.47
N LEU A 108 1.55 -8.27 12.73
CA LEU A 108 1.56 -7.00 13.43
C LEU A 108 2.99 -6.50 13.64
N THR A 109 3.92 -7.41 13.95
CA THR A 109 5.33 -7.06 14.09
C THR A 109 5.90 -6.58 12.77
N PHE A 110 5.55 -7.25 11.67
CA PHE A 110 6.00 -6.87 10.34
C PHE A 110 5.58 -5.43 10.02
N LEU A 111 4.33 -5.08 10.31
CA LEU A 111 3.82 -3.73 10.07
C LEU A 111 4.50 -2.73 11.00
N SER A 112 4.63 -3.08 12.28
CA SER A 112 5.22 -2.20 13.27
C SER A 112 6.67 -1.87 12.95
N ASP A 113 7.43 -2.87 12.52
CA ASP A 113 8.84 -2.68 12.18
C ASP A 113 9.03 -1.76 10.99
N MET A 114 8.04 -1.71 10.10
CA MET A 114 8.06 -0.78 8.97
C MET A 114 7.47 0.59 9.31
N ASN A 115 7.05 0.80 10.55
CA ASN A 115 6.30 2.00 10.94
C ASN A 115 5.06 2.19 10.08
N ALA A 116 4.42 1.09 9.70
CA ALA A 116 3.29 1.15 8.78
C ALA A 116 1.97 1.30 9.53
N THR A 117 1.09 2.09 8.96
CA THR A 117 -0.31 2.14 9.37
C THR A 117 -1.06 1.08 8.58
N LEU A 118 -1.94 0.36 9.24
CA LEU A 118 -2.80 -0.60 8.55
C LEU A 118 -4.15 0.04 8.25
N GLU A 119 -4.51 0.06 6.97
CA GLU A 119 -5.82 0.51 6.53
C GLU A 119 -6.56 -0.67 5.93
N ILE A 120 -7.83 -0.81 6.26
CA ILE A 120 -8.66 -1.88 5.74
C ILE A 120 -9.82 -1.26 4.99
N ALA A 121 -9.97 -1.62 3.71
CA ALA A 121 -11.10 -1.21 2.89
C ALA A 121 -11.88 -2.46 2.50
N ILE A 122 -13.17 -2.43 2.74
CA ILE A 122 -14.04 -3.58 2.47
C ILE A 122 -15.05 -3.18 1.39
N PHE A 123 -15.08 -3.97 0.33
CA PHE A 123 -15.99 -3.75 -0.78
C PHE A 123 -16.95 -4.93 -0.89
N SER A 124 -18.23 -4.65 -1.10
CA SER A 124 -19.22 -5.68 -1.27
C SER A 124 -19.54 -5.89 -2.74
N PHE A 125 -19.60 -7.14 -3.16
CA PHE A 125 -20.07 -7.48 -4.49
C PHE A 125 -21.59 -7.42 -4.60
N ASN A 126 -22.27 -7.58 -3.48
CA ASN A 126 -23.70 -7.68 -3.46
C ASN A 126 -24.33 -6.30 -3.32
N ASN A 127 -24.77 -5.75 -4.43
CA ASN A 127 -25.27 -4.39 -4.48
C ASN A 127 -26.76 -4.27 -4.67
N GLU A 128 -27.50 -5.37 -4.56
CA GLU A 128 -28.89 -5.25 -4.77
C GLU A 128 -29.55 -4.58 -3.64
N GLU A 129 -30.16 -4.01 -3.93
CA GLU A 129 -30.76 -3.38 -3.07
C GLU A 129 -31.53 -3.21 -2.88
#